data_2588ac3f07c84adbfe9e0193704e6816
#
_entry.id   2588ac3f07c84adbfe9e0193704e6816
#
_cell.length_a   1.000
_cell.length_b   1.000
_cell.length_c   1.000
_cell.angle_alpha   90.00
_cell.angle_beta   90.00
_cell.angle_gamma   90.00
#
_symmetry.space_group_name_H-M   'P 1'
#
loop_
_entity.id
_entity.type
_entity.pdbx_description
1 polymer ?
#
loop_
_entity_poly.entity_id
_entity_poly.type
_entity_poly.pdbx_seq_one_letter_code
_entity_poly.pdbx_strand_id
1 'polypeptide(L)'
;SAYPTARLEEIFEDNIFSKTSEITGVAGGELALSREFVYPIATYEETKWDASGALINAFSMVKNHEGMGLQLMFRPTDPIWTKVSSERTQNLKGGNKKSGSSGIAIVDIAKGLVRAPFEPPEAADKSKKQEKVLTADEQTKIQAIDEKAKYPGFEVLIRVVASSDSEARSEALIGGVVSAFSQFNSTSLNGFKYEMLKDKEKIARDFIFRLFPQNKNKNILNSVELASIYHLPNRGAIPTSQVERQTVKQVDGPVKIPKDG
;
A
#
# COMPACT_ATOMS: atom_id res chain seq x y z
N SER A 1 -0.92 28.05 -2.23
CA SER A 1 -0.32 26.84 -2.80
C SER A 1 0.71 26.27 -1.85
N ALA A 2 0.60 25.00 -1.49
CA ALA A 2 1.59 24.33 -0.60
C ALA A 2 2.94 24.11 -1.32
N TYR A 3 2.94 24.14 -2.65
CA TYR A 3 4.11 23.93 -3.50
C TYR A 3 4.18 24.99 -4.60
N PRO A 4 4.68 26.20 -4.31
CA PRO A 4 4.67 27.33 -5.26
C PRO A 4 5.56 27.10 -6.49
N THR A 5 6.50 26.15 -6.42
CA THR A 5 7.40 25.78 -7.53
C THR A 5 6.95 24.58 -8.33
N ALA A 6 5.80 23.98 -8.00
CA ALA A 6 5.28 22.86 -8.75
C ALA A 6 4.77 23.30 -10.13
N ARG A 7 5.20 22.60 -11.18
CA ARG A 7 4.68 22.74 -12.53
C ARG A 7 3.68 21.61 -12.78
N LEU A 8 2.50 21.96 -13.24
CA LEU A 8 1.46 21.02 -13.64
C LEU A 8 1.32 21.09 -15.16
N GLU A 9 1.47 19.95 -15.81
CA GLU A 9 1.22 19.79 -17.24
C GLU A 9 0.14 18.74 -17.45
N GLU A 10 -0.79 19.03 -18.34
CA GLU A 10 -1.82 18.08 -18.74
C GLU A 10 -1.26 17.20 -19.88
N ILE A 11 -1.24 15.89 -19.67
CA ILE A 11 -0.76 14.90 -20.65
C ILE A 11 -1.97 14.12 -21.16
N PHE A 12 -2.22 14.21 -22.48
CA PHE A 12 -3.40 13.61 -23.09
C PHE A 12 -3.20 12.20 -23.63
N GLU A 13 -1.95 11.72 -23.80
CA GLU A 13 -1.66 10.47 -24.50
C GLU A 13 -0.70 9.55 -23.73
N ASP A 14 -1.03 9.21 -22.50
CA ASP A 14 -0.21 8.26 -21.75
C ASP A 14 -0.87 6.87 -21.71
N ASN A 15 -0.87 6.18 -22.86
CA ASN A 15 -1.40 4.83 -22.94
C ASN A 15 -0.27 3.80 -23.00
N ILE A 16 -0.03 3.13 -21.87
CA ILE A 16 1.00 2.09 -21.75
C ILE A 16 0.72 0.84 -22.60
N PHE A 17 -0.50 0.66 -23.09
CA PHE A 17 -0.91 -0.51 -23.87
C PHE A 17 -0.83 -0.31 -25.40
N SER A 18 -0.64 0.91 -25.89
CA SER A 18 -0.71 1.24 -27.30
C SER A 18 0.57 1.85 -27.88
N LYS A 19 1.71 1.69 -27.20
CA LYS A 19 2.97 2.33 -27.65
C LYS A 19 3.51 1.82 -28.99
N THR A 20 3.14 0.59 -29.40
CA THR A 20 3.47 0.07 -30.75
C THR A 20 2.44 -0.97 -31.20
N SER A 21 2.33 -1.15 -32.53
CA SER A 21 1.54 -2.24 -33.15
C SER A 21 2.07 -3.64 -32.85
N GLU A 22 3.21 -3.77 -32.18
CA GLU A 22 3.92 -5.03 -31.91
C GLU A 22 3.73 -5.54 -30.46
N ILE A 23 2.92 -4.87 -29.64
CA ILE A 23 2.64 -5.34 -28.28
C ILE A 23 1.78 -6.57 -28.32
N THR A 24 2.35 -7.72 -28.01
CA THR A 24 1.68 -9.03 -27.95
C THR A 24 1.56 -9.56 -26.53
N GLY A 25 2.36 -9.07 -25.60
CA GLY A 25 2.42 -9.52 -24.22
C GLY A 25 1.92 -8.45 -23.24
N VAL A 26 0.83 -8.75 -22.53
CA VAL A 26 0.33 -7.97 -21.40
C VAL A 26 0.33 -8.85 -20.18
N ALA A 27 0.88 -8.36 -19.08
CA ALA A 27 0.79 -8.98 -17.77
C ALA A 27 0.38 -7.96 -16.72
N GLY A 28 -0.18 -8.43 -15.61
CA GLY A 28 -0.53 -7.55 -14.52
C GLY A 28 -1.12 -8.26 -13.33
N GLY A 29 -1.20 -7.54 -12.23
CA GLY A 29 -1.74 -8.05 -11.00
C GLY A 29 -1.84 -6.98 -9.91
N GLU A 30 -2.13 -7.44 -8.72
CA GLU A 30 -2.31 -6.58 -7.56
C GLU A 30 -1.35 -6.99 -6.44
N LEU A 31 -0.85 -6.01 -5.69
CA LEU A 31 -0.11 -6.25 -4.46
C LEU A 31 -1.10 -6.22 -3.30
N ALA A 32 -1.22 -7.35 -2.61
CA ALA A 32 -2.08 -7.51 -1.45
C ALA A 32 -1.23 -7.69 -0.19
N LEU A 33 -1.79 -7.36 0.97
CA LEU A 33 -1.15 -7.68 2.24
C LEU A 33 -1.01 -9.20 2.42
N SER A 34 0.12 -9.64 2.90
CA SER A 34 0.42 -11.08 3.10
C SER A 34 -0.33 -11.67 4.28
N ARG A 35 -0.69 -10.84 5.26
CA ARG A 35 -1.43 -11.20 6.47
C ARG A 35 -2.61 -10.26 6.67
N GLU A 36 -3.35 -10.47 7.75
CA GLU A 36 -4.45 -9.59 8.15
C GLU A 36 -3.99 -8.13 8.23
N PHE A 37 -4.83 -7.23 7.76
CA PHE A 37 -4.52 -5.79 7.69
C PHE A 37 -4.23 -5.12 9.06
N VAL A 38 -4.58 -5.78 10.16
CA VAL A 38 -4.29 -5.26 11.51
C VAL A 38 -2.80 -5.22 11.82
N TYR A 39 -2.00 -6.10 11.21
CA TYR A 39 -0.55 -6.08 11.35
C TYR A 39 0.06 -5.03 10.42
N PRO A 40 0.96 -4.17 10.91
CA PRO A 40 1.62 -3.18 10.06
C PRO A 40 2.66 -3.81 9.14
N ILE A 41 2.91 -3.13 8.02
CA ILE A 41 4.10 -3.33 7.19
C ILE A 41 5.30 -2.58 7.79
N ALA A 42 6.50 -2.87 7.32
CA ALA A 42 7.67 -2.07 7.67
C ALA A 42 7.54 -0.66 7.09
N THR A 43 7.81 0.37 7.89
CA THR A 43 7.72 1.77 7.50
C THR A 43 9.11 2.35 7.23
N TYR A 44 9.15 3.56 6.65
CA TYR A 44 10.41 4.29 6.42
C TYR A 44 11.18 4.57 7.72
N GLU A 45 10.48 4.68 8.86
CA GLU A 45 11.11 4.88 10.17
C GLU A 45 11.96 3.69 10.60
N GLU A 46 11.51 2.48 10.22
CA GLU A 46 12.22 1.23 10.51
C GLU A 46 13.30 0.93 9.48
N THR A 47 12.98 1.08 8.20
CA THR A 47 13.88 0.72 7.10
C THR A 47 14.94 1.78 6.84
N LYS A 48 14.63 3.06 7.09
CA LYS A 48 15.44 4.25 6.75
C LYS A 48 15.88 4.32 5.28
N TRP A 49 15.19 3.59 4.40
CA TRP A 49 15.47 3.55 2.97
C TRP A 49 14.40 4.32 2.20
N ASP A 50 14.82 4.98 1.13
CA ASP A 50 13.91 5.63 0.20
C ASP A 50 13.35 4.60 -0.80
N ALA A 51 12.07 4.26 -0.60
CA ALA A 51 11.36 3.33 -1.46
C ALA A 51 11.24 3.82 -2.91
N SER A 52 11.20 5.13 -3.12
CA SER A 52 11.06 5.72 -4.45
C SER A 52 12.24 5.37 -5.34
N GLY A 53 13.44 5.24 -4.77
CA GLY A 53 14.64 4.84 -5.49
C GLY A 53 14.56 3.47 -6.13
N ALA A 54 14.11 2.48 -5.38
CA ALA A 54 13.96 1.13 -5.90
C ALA A 54 12.90 1.04 -6.99
N LEU A 55 11.78 1.78 -6.83
CA LEU A 55 10.72 1.85 -7.84
C LEU A 55 11.20 2.53 -9.12
N ILE A 56 11.86 3.69 -9.03
CA ILE A 56 12.40 4.39 -10.19
C ILE A 56 13.41 3.50 -10.93
N ASN A 57 14.25 2.76 -10.21
CA ASN A 57 15.17 1.81 -10.83
C ASN A 57 14.44 0.69 -11.57
N ALA A 58 13.34 0.15 -11.02
CA ALA A 58 12.52 -0.83 -11.73
C ALA A 58 11.92 -0.25 -13.02
N PHE A 59 11.42 0.99 -12.98
CA PHE A 59 10.90 1.68 -14.16
C PHE A 59 11.98 2.01 -15.20
N SER A 60 13.23 2.21 -14.79
CA SER A 60 14.34 2.48 -15.72
C SER A 60 14.68 1.29 -16.63
N MET A 61 14.20 0.09 -16.32
CA MET A 61 14.38 -1.11 -17.12
C MET A 61 13.42 -1.21 -18.32
N VAL A 62 12.44 -0.31 -18.41
CA VAL A 62 11.45 -0.25 -19.50
C VAL A 62 12.06 0.36 -20.75
N LYS A 63 11.96 -0.33 -21.87
CA LYS A 63 12.45 0.16 -23.18
C LYS A 63 11.40 1.07 -23.83
N ASN A 64 11.83 1.83 -24.85
CA ASN A 64 10.98 2.82 -25.54
C ASN A 64 9.68 2.25 -26.14
N HIS A 65 9.67 0.96 -26.52
CA HIS A 65 8.50 0.28 -27.09
C HIS A 65 7.69 -0.50 -26.05
N GLU A 66 8.16 -0.57 -24.81
CA GLU A 66 7.47 -1.22 -23.71
C GLU A 66 6.67 -0.21 -22.87
N GLY A 67 5.66 -0.68 -22.16
CA GLY A 67 4.88 0.12 -21.22
C GLY A 67 4.82 -0.55 -19.85
N MET A 68 4.92 0.24 -18.79
CA MET A 68 4.71 -0.23 -17.44
C MET A 68 4.01 0.85 -16.61
N GLY A 69 3.07 0.43 -15.76
CA GLY A 69 2.35 1.33 -14.86
C GLY A 69 2.17 0.72 -13.47
N LEU A 70 2.43 1.54 -12.47
CA LEU A 70 2.09 1.29 -11.08
C LEU A 70 0.97 2.26 -10.67
N GLN A 71 -0.17 1.71 -10.29
CA GLN A 71 -1.32 2.48 -9.87
C GLN A 71 -1.55 2.26 -8.38
N LEU A 72 -1.42 3.32 -7.60
CA LEU A 72 -1.77 3.37 -6.19
C LEU A 72 -3.07 4.14 -6.04
N MET A 73 -4.12 3.47 -5.62
CA MET A 73 -5.40 4.08 -5.29
C MET A 73 -5.70 3.87 -3.82
N PHE A 74 -6.24 4.89 -3.19
CA PHE A 74 -6.62 4.83 -1.78
C PHE A 74 -7.85 5.68 -1.50
N ARG A 75 -8.60 5.26 -0.50
CA ARG A 75 -9.75 6.01 0.02
C ARG A 75 -9.83 5.86 1.54
N PRO A 76 -10.39 6.82 2.27
CA PRO A 76 -10.61 6.67 3.71
C PRO A 76 -11.42 5.40 4.00
N THR A 77 -11.01 4.64 5.01
CA THR A 77 -11.76 3.48 5.47
C THR A 77 -12.71 3.85 6.61
N ASP A 78 -13.74 3.03 6.83
CA ASP A 78 -14.61 3.15 7.98
C ASP A 78 -13.82 2.97 9.29
N PRO A 79 -14.06 3.78 10.34
CA PRO A 79 -13.43 3.61 11.66
C PRO A 79 -13.60 2.23 12.30
N ILE A 80 -14.50 1.39 11.80
CA ILE A 80 -14.71 0.00 12.27
C ILE A 80 -13.42 -0.82 12.23
N TRP A 81 -12.47 -0.51 11.34
CA TRP A 81 -11.21 -1.24 11.27
C TRP A 81 -10.40 -1.19 12.58
N THR A 82 -10.51 -0.10 13.36
CA THR A 82 -9.85 0.03 14.67
C THR A 82 -10.47 -0.91 15.72
N LYS A 83 -11.77 -1.19 15.61
CA LYS A 83 -12.44 -2.19 16.46
C LYS A 83 -11.91 -3.58 16.18
N VAL A 84 -11.74 -3.95 14.90
CA VAL A 84 -11.12 -5.22 14.50
C VAL A 84 -9.70 -5.34 15.07
N SER A 85 -8.92 -4.25 15.02
CA SER A 85 -7.59 -4.20 15.61
C SER A 85 -7.63 -4.45 17.14
N SER A 86 -8.54 -3.78 17.84
CA SER A 86 -8.72 -3.97 19.29
C SER A 86 -9.17 -5.39 19.65
N GLU A 87 -10.08 -5.97 18.90
CA GLU A 87 -10.50 -7.37 19.08
C GLU A 87 -9.34 -8.33 18.87
N ARG A 88 -8.48 -8.05 17.88
CA ARG A 88 -7.29 -8.87 17.64
C ARG A 88 -6.31 -8.82 18.81
N THR A 89 -6.04 -7.64 19.35
CA THR A 89 -5.16 -7.49 20.50
C THR A 89 -5.76 -8.15 21.77
N GLN A 90 -7.07 -8.05 21.98
CA GLN A 90 -7.74 -8.74 23.07
C GLN A 90 -7.65 -10.27 22.94
N ASN A 91 -7.83 -10.80 21.74
CA ASN A 91 -7.69 -12.23 21.48
C ASN A 91 -6.27 -12.73 21.73
N LEU A 92 -5.26 -11.94 21.39
CA LEU A 92 -3.86 -12.26 21.72
C LEU A 92 -3.61 -12.27 23.22
N LYS A 93 -4.16 -11.29 23.96
CA LYS A 93 -4.06 -11.19 25.43
C LYS A 93 -4.85 -12.30 26.13
N GLY A 94 -6.04 -12.64 25.64
CA GLY A 94 -6.95 -13.57 26.27
C GLY A 94 -6.65 -15.06 26.06
N GLY A 95 -5.69 -15.43 25.24
CA GLY A 95 -5.33 -16.83 24.99
C GLY A 95 -6.39 -17.65 24.27
N ASN A 96 -7.45 -17.06 23.76
CA ASN A 96 -8.53 -17.77 23.08
C ASN A 96 -8.07 -18.18 21.68
N LYS A 97 -7.53 -19.39 21.57
CA LYS A 97 -7.28 -20.08 20.31
C LYS A 97 -8.61 -20.47 19.66
N LYS A 98 -9.34 -19.55 19.10
CA LYS A 98 -10.15 -19.87 17.93
C LYS A 98 -9.21 -19.84 16.72
N SER A 99 -8.46 -20.94 16.59
CA SER A 99 -7.85 -21.35 15.34
C SER A 99 -8.95 -21.52 14.32
N GLY A 100 -8.87 -20.81 13.24
CA GLY A 100 -9.78 -20.98 12.13
C GLY A 100 -9.63 -19.84 11.16
N SER A 101 -8.70 -20.00 10.24
CA SER A 101 -8.83 -19.70 8.81
C SER A 101 -9.82 -18.61 8.44
N SER A 102 -9.30 -17.73 7.63
CA SER A 102 -10.04 -16.90 6.68
C SER A 102 -10.73 -15.66 7.22
N GLY A 103 -10.14 -14.52 6.84
CA GLY A 103 -10.86 -13.32 6.44
C GLY A 103 -12.19 -13.08 7.16
N ILE A 104 -12.15 -12.57 8.38
CA ILE A 104 -13.38 -12.00 8.97
C ILE A 104 -13.76 -10.85 8.04
N ALA A 105 -14.72 -11.10 7.17
CA ALA A 105 -15.31 -10.06 6.37
C ALA A 105 -15.93 -9.04 7.31
N ILE A 106 -15.61 -7.78 7.16
CA ILE A 106 -16.20 -6.66 7.93
C ILE A 106 -17.74 -6.71 7.92
N VAL A 107 -18.31 -7.37 6.90
CA VAL A 107 -19.75 -7.63 6.71
C VAL A 107 -20.34 -8.49 7.82
N ASP A 108 -19.57 -9.43 8.42
CA ASP A 108 -20.11 -10.31 9.46
C ASP A 108 -20.18 -9.63 10.84
N ILE A 109 -19.29 -8.66 11.09
CA ILE A 109 -19.33 -7.85 12.31
C ILE A 109 -20.54 -6.91 12.29
N ALA A 110 -20.86 -6.33 11.14
CA ALA A 110 -22.04 -5.46 10.99
C ALA A 110 -23.36 -6.24 11.17
N LYS A 111 -23.42 -7.51 10.79
CA LYS A 111 -24.59 -8.38 11.01
C LYS A 111 -24.73 -8.83 12.46
N GLY A 112 -23.63 -8.96 13.19
CA GLY A 112 -23.62 -9.32 14.62
C GLY A 112 -24.17 -8.23 15.52
N LEU A 113 -24.02 -6.97 15.15
CA LEU A 113 -24.50 -5.81 15.93
C LEU A 113 -26.03 -5.57 15.80
N VAL A 114 -26.68 -6.13 14.79
CA VAL A 114 -28.13 -5.95 14.54
C VAL A 114 -28.98 -7.05 15.19
N ARG A 115 -28.36 -8.12 15.71
CA ARG A 115 -29.05 -9.24 16.36
C ARG A 115 -28.59 -9.41 17.81
N ALA A 116 -28.86 -8.45 18.65
CA ALA A 116 -28.89 -8.68 20.08
C ALA A 116 -30.35 -8.83 20.55
N PRO A 117 -30.88 -10.04 20.75
CA PRO A 117 -32.06 -10.21 21.55
C PRO A 117 -31.69 -9.99 23.02
N PHE A 118 -32.56 -9.31 23.67
CA PHE A 118 -32.58 -9.05 25.12
C PHE A 118 -32.67 -10.39 25.87
N GLU A 119 -31.54 -10.95 26.29
CA GLU A 119 -31.51 -12.03 27.25
C GLU A 119 -30.96 -11.50 28.58
N PRO A 120 -31.61 -11.81 29.74
CA PRO A 120 -31.11 -11.41 31.04
C PRO A 120 -29.78 -12.11 31.35
N PRO A 121 -28.87 -11.47 32.09
CA PRO A 121 -27.59 -12.09 32.42
C PRO A 121 -27.79 -13.27 33.37
N GLU A 122 -27.57 -14.49 32.89
CA GLU A 122 -27.30 -15.61 33.76
C GLU A 122 -25.95 -15.39 34.47
N ALA A 123 -25.97 -15.73 35.80
CA ALA A 123 -24.81 -15.57 36.65
C ALA A 123 -23.58 -16.29 36.11
N ALA A 124 -22.65 -15.52 35.53
CA ALA A 124 -21.40 -16.04 35.04
C ALA A 124 -20.57 -16.56 36.22
N ASP A 125 -20.35 -17.85 36.23
CA ASP A 125 -19.38 -18.55 37.07
C ASP A 125 -18.01 -17.86 36.92
N LYS A 126 -17.49 -17.29 37.99
CA LYS A 126 -16.18 -16.67 38.08
C LYS A 126 -15.10 -17.73 38.07
N SER A 127 -14.97 -18.50 36.99
CA SER A 127 -13.78 -19.27 36.75
C SER A 127 -12.61 -18.28 36.54
N LYS A 128 -11.65 -18.32 37.44
CA LYS A 128 -10.40 -17.54 37.41
C LYS A 128 -9.81 -17.60 36.00
N LYS A 129 -9.92 -16.51 35.23
CA LYS A 129 -9.12 -16.34 34.02
C LYS A 129 -7.66 -16.38 34.46
N GLN A 130 -6.98 -17.50 34.22
CA GLN A 130 -5.53 -17.53 34.33
C GLN A 130 -5.01 -16.47 33.38
N GLU A 131 -4.35 -15.45 33.89
CA GLU A 131 -3.67 -14.46 33.09
C GLU A 131 -2.61 -15.18 32.24
N LYS A 132 -2.83 -15.23 30.96
CA LYS A 132 -1.87 -15.81 30.02
C LYS A 132 -0.59 -14.96 30.03
N VAL A 133 0.52 -15.57 30.42
CA VAL A 133 1.83 -14.93 30.24
C VAL A 133 2.10 -14.80 28.74
N LEU A 134 2.15 -13.56 28.27
CA LEU A 134 2.43 -13.25 26.87
C LEU A 134 3.91 -13.50 26.53
N THR A 135 4.17 -14.13 25.41
CA THR A 135 5.52 -14.22 24.89
C THR A 135 6.01 -12.85 24.39
N ALA A 136 7.32 -12.66 24.28
CA ALA A 136 7.89 -11.41 23.74
C ALA A 136 7.38 -11.09 22.32
N ASP A 137 7.21 -12.11 21.48
CA ASP A 137 6.66 -11.97 20.12
C ASP A 137 5.19 -11.50 20.14
N GLU A 138 4.35 -12.07 21.05
CA GLU A 138 2.97 -11.64 21.21
C GLU A 138 2.88 -10.19 21.72
N GLN A 139 3.74 -9.81 22.65
CA GLN A 139 3.81 -8.42 23.13
C GLN A 139 4.18 -7.45 22.02
N THR A 140 5.19 -7.78 21.22
CA THR A 140 5.61 -6.98 20.05
C THR A 140 4.47 -6.82 19.04
N LYS A 141 3.76 -7.91 18.73
CA LYS A 141 2.60 -7.87 17.82
C LYS A 141 1.47 -6.99 18.36
N ILE A 142 1.15 -7.09 19.64
CA ILE A 142 0.13 -6.26 20.28
C ILE A 142 0.51 -4.78 20.18
N GLN A 143 1.75 -4.43 20.54
CA GLN A 143 2.24 -3.06 20.45
C GLN A 143 2.18 -2.52 19.03
N ALA A 144 2.58 -3.32 18.05
CA ALA A 144 2.55 -2.92 16.63
C ALA A 144 1.12 -2.68 16.11
N ILE A 145 0.15 -3.52 16.51
CA ILE A 145 -1.27 -3.33 16.15
C ILE A 145 -1.83 -2.07 16.81
N ASP A 146 -1.54 -1.86 18.10
CA ASP A 146 -2.01 -0.70 18.85
C ASP A 146 -1.40 0.59 18.28
N GLU A 147 -0.12 0.58 17.87
CA GLU A 147 0.54 1.72 17.23
C GLU A 147 -0.08 2.03 15.86
N LYS A 148 -0.30 1.01 15.03
CA LYS A 148 -0.95 1.18 13.72
C LYS A 148 -2.33 1.83 13.86
N ALA A 149 -3.10 1.43 14.88
CA ALA A 149 -4.47 1.89 15.10
C ALA A 149 -4.58 3.36 15.57
N LYS A 150 -3.48 4.01 15.94
CA LYS A 150 -3.47 5.43 16.34
C LYS A 150 -3.65 6.39 15.16
N TYR A 151 -3.37 5.95 13.95
CA TYR A 151 -3.38 6.80 12.75
C TYR A 151 -4.60 6.52 11.88
N PRO A 152 -5.05 7.48 11.06
CA PRO A 152 -6.14 7.28 10.12
C PRO A 152 -5.84 6.12 9.16
N GLY A 153 -6.86 5.26 8.91
CA GLY A 153 -6.75 4.14 8.00
C GLY A 153 -7.29 4.47 6.61
N PHE A 154 -6.71 3.83 5.60
CA PHE A 154 -7.11 3.94 4.20
C PHE A 154 -7.22 2.54 3.60
N GLU A 155 -8.30 2.30 2.84
CA GLU A 155 -8.37 1.18 1.93
C GLU A 155 -7.45 1.47 0.74
N VAL A 156 -6.54 0.56 0.45
CA VAL A 156 -5.51 0.74 -0.56
C VAL A 156 -5.60 -0.35 -1.62
N LEU A 157 -5.45 0.04 -2.87
CA LEU A 157 -5.28 -0.86 -4.00
C LEU A 157 -4.01 -0.50 -4.75
N ILE A 158 -3.12 -1.46 -4.87
CA ILE A 158 -1.85 -1.32 -5.59
C ILE A 158 -1.89 -2.28 -6.76
N ARG A 159 -1.92 -1.72 -7.98
CA ARG A 159 -1.99 -2.49 -9.21
C ARG A 159 -0.77 -2.19 -10.06
N VAL A 160 -0.16 -3.24 -10.60
CA VAL A 160 0.96 -3.13 -11.53
C VAL A 160 0.59 -3.83 -12.83
N VAL A 161 0.91 -3.18 -13.95
CA VAL A 161 0.69 -3.69 -15.30
C VAL A 161 1.91 -3.41 -16.15
N ALA A 162 2.19 -4.30 -17.09
CA ALA A 162 3.23 -4.11 -18.08
C ALA A 162 2.77 -4.63 -19.44
N SER A 163 3.30 -4.05 -20.49
CA SER A 163 3.09 -4.45 -21.88
C SER A 163 4.41 -4.44 -22.65
N SER A 164 4.68 -5.51 -23.36
CA SER A 164 5.91 -5.71 -24.16
C SER A 164 5.67 -6.70 -25.29
N ASP A 165 6.73 -7.07 -25.99
CA ASP A 165 6.69 -8.05 -27.09
C ASP A 165 6.27 -9.45 -26.62
N SER A 166 6.44 -9.77 -25.33
CA SER A 166 6.07 -11.07 -24.77
C SER A 166 5.58 -10.98 -23.33
N GLU A 167 4.71 -11.91 -22.96
CA GLU A 167 4.20 -12.01 -21.59
C GLU A 167 5.32 -12.23 -20.57
N ALA A 168 6.28 -13.08 -20.89
CA ALA A 168 7.43 -13.35 -20.01
C ALA A 168 8.27 -12.09 -19.76
N ARG A 169 8.41 -11.22 -20.75
CA ARG A 169 9.11 -9.93 -20.57
C ARG A 169 8.29 -8.98 -19.69
N SER A 170 6.99 -8.91 -19.90
CA SER A 170 6.09 -8.11 -19.06
C SER A 170 6.10 -8.59 -17.60
N GLU A 171 6.09 -9.89 -17.37
CA GLU A 171 6.23 -10.47 -16.03
C GLU A 171 7.57 -10.14 -15.38
N ALA A 172 8.66 -10.16 -16.15
CA ALA A 172 9.98 -9.78 -15.66
C ALA A 172 10.04 -8.31 -15.24
N LEU A 173 9.41 -7.40 -15.99
CA LEU A 173 9.28 -5.99 -15.61
C LEU A 173 8.49 -5.82 -14.31
N ILE A 174 7.36 -6.50 -14.19
CA ILE A 174 6.55 -6.50 -12.96
C ILE A 174 7.35 -7.05 -11.77
N GLY A 175 8.15 -8.10 -12.00
CA GLY A 175 9.04 -8.68 -10.98
C GLY A 175 9.98 -7.65 -10.36
N GLY A 176 10.47 -6.69 -11.14
CA GLY A 176 11.27 -5.56 -10.64
C GLY A 176 10.50 -4.68 -9.64
N VAL A 177 9.25 -4.34 -9.95
CA VAL A 177 8.39 -3.56 -9.04
C VAL A 177 8.05 -4.37 -7.79
N VAL A 178 7.67 -5.64 -7.93
CA VAL A 178 7.37 -6.53 -6.80
C VAL A 178 8.58 -6.66 -5.87
N SER A 179 9.78 -6.77 -6.43
CA SER A 179 11.03 -6.80 -5.65
C SER A 179 11.27 -5.50 -4.89
N ALA A 180 10.95 -4.35 -5.49
CA ALA A 180 11.03 -3.06 -4.80
C ALA A 180 10.08 -2.99 -3.59
N PHE A 181 8.91 -3.62 -3.66
CA PHE A 181 7.97 -3.68 -2.53
C PHE A 181 8.40 -4.63 -1.41
N SER A 182 9.37 -5.53 -1.64
CA SER A 182 9.86 -6.44 -0.61
C SER A 182 10.50 -5.75 0.59
N GLN A 183 10.98 -4.52 0.42
CA GLN A 183 11.53 -3.70 1.51
C GLN A 183 10.52 -3.36 2.61
N PHE A 184 9.22 -3.42 2.30
CA PHE A 184 8.14 -3.20 3.27
C PHE A 184 7.74 -4.47 4.02
N ASN A 185 8.39 -5.61 3.73
CA ASN A 185 8.09 -6.86 4.38
C ASN A 185 8.75 -6.93 5.75
N SER A 186 7.94 -7.09 6.78
CA SER A 186 8.39 -7.40 8.14
C SER A 186 8.24 -8.90 8.39
N THR A 187 9.29 -9.56 8.86
CA THR A 187 9.31 -11.00 9.10
C THR A 187 8.26 -11.44 10.13
N SER A 188 8.04 -10.64 11.16
CA SER A 188 7.13 -10.96 12.27
C SER A 188 5.72 -10.37 12.09
N LEU A 189 5.57 -9.33 11.27
CA LEU A 189 4.32 -8.57 11.12
C LEU A 189 3.68 -8.79 9.75
N ASN A 190 3.73 -7.82 8.85
CA ASN A 190 3.07 -7.90 7.55
C ASN A 190 4.05 -7.55 6.40
N GLY A 191 3.56 -7.64 5.19
CA GLY A 191 4.27 -7.28 3.97
C GLY A 191 3.33 -7.42 2.79
N PHE A 192 3.89 -7.33 1.59
CA PHE A 192 3.14 -7.48 0.35
C PHE A 192 3.41 -8.82 -0.32
N LYS A 193 2.36 -9.37 -0.94
CA LYS A 193 2.43 -10.47 -1.89
C LYS A 193 1.83 -10.01 -3.21
N TYR A 194 2.40 -10.48 -4.30
CA TYR A 194 1.87 -10.22 -5.63
C TYR A 194 0.86 -11.30 -6.01
N GLU A 195 -0.31 -10.88 -6.48
CA GLU A 195 -1.36 -11.74 -6.99
C GLU A 195 -1.55 -11.44 -8.48
N MET A 196 -1.04 -12.35 -9.33
CA MET A 196 -1.20 -12.25 -10.78
C MET A 196 -2.67 -12.40 -11.16
N LEU A 197 -3.16 -11.57 -12.04
CA LEU A 197 -4.50 -11.65 -12.60
C LEU A 197 -4.43 -12.30 -13.98
N LYS A 198 -5.19 -13.39 -14.15
CA LYS A 198 -5.20 -14.17 -15.40
C LYS A 198 -5.97 -13.48 -16.52
N ASP A 199 -6.99 -12.72 -16.20
CA ASP A 199 -7.84 -12.01 -17.16
C ASP A 199 -7.17 -10.67 -17.54
N LYS A 200 -6.47 -10.69 -18.67
CA LYS A 200 -5.67 -9.56 -19.17
C LYS A 200 -6.55 -8.39 -19.60
N GLU A 201 -7.69 -8.66 -20.19
CA GLU A 201 -8.63 -7.61 -20.62
C GLU A 201 -9.22 -6.89 -19.41
N LYS A 202 -9.58 -7.69 -18.39
CA LYS A 202 -10.10 -7.15 -17.15
C LYS A 202 -9.08 -6.26 -16.45
N ILE A 203 -7.81 -6.69 -16.35
CA ILE A 203 -6.79 -5.89 -15.66
C ILE A 203 -6.48 -4.60 -16.41
N ALA A 204 -6.40 -4.65 -17.75
CA ALA A 204 -6.20 -3.47 -18.57
C ALA A 204 -7.36 -2.48 -18.42
N ARG A 205 -8.61 -2.95 -18.50
CA ARG A 205 -9.80 -2.14 -18.27
C ARG A 205 -9.81 -1.54 -16.87
N ASP A 206 -9.59 -2.37 -15.84
CA ASP A 206 -9.61 -1.92 -14.45
C ASP A 206 -8.50 -0.90 -14.16
N PHE A 207 -7.36 -1.00 -14.85
CA PHE A 207 -6.27 -0.04 -14.78
C PHE A 207 -6.62 1.27 -15.47
N ILE A 208 -7.09 1.21 -16.73
CA ILE A 208 -7.43 2.40 -17.55
C ILE A 208 -8.54 3.22 -16.86
N PHE A 209 -9.60 2.56 -16.43
CA PHE A 209 -10.74 3.21 -15.78
C PHE A 209 -10.55 3.46 -14.27
N ARG A 210 -9.39 3.12 -13.71
CA ARG A 210 -9.09 3.28 -12.27
C ARG A 210 -10.17 2.67 -11.37
N LEU A 211 -10.64 1.46 -11.73
CA LEU A 211 -11.71 0.81 -10.99
C LEU A 211 -11.21 0.30 -9.65
N PHE A 212 -11.89 0.73 -8.58
CA PHE A 212 -11.64 0.27 -7.21
C PHE A 212 -12.68 -0.80 -6.86
N PRO A 213 -12.31 -2.08 -6.71
CA PRO A 213 -13.27 -3.15 -6.43
C PRO A 213 -13.88 -2.98 -5.03
N GLN A 214 -15.21 -3.14 -4.94
CA GLN A 214 -15.94 -2.89 -3.69
C GLN A 214 -15.88 -4.05 -2.68
N ASN A 215 -15.56 -5.28 -3.12
CA ASN A 215 -15.80 -6.51 -2.33
C ASN A 215 -14.56 -7.42 -2.17
N LYS A 216 -13.36 -6.94 -2.41
CA LYS A 216 -12.14 -7.74 -2.17
C LYS A 216 -11.61 -7.55 -0.75
N ASN A 217 -10.78 -8.52 -0.31
CA ASN A 217 -10.00 -8.42 0.92
C ASN A 217 -9.36 -7.03 0.99
N LYS A 218 -9.77 -6.27 2.00
CA LYS A 218 -9.35 -4.88 2.10
C LYS A 218 -7.92 -4.83 2.60
N ASN A 219 -7.03 -4.27 1.76
CA ASN A 219 -5.74 -3.83 2.24
C ASN A 219 -5.97 -2.50 2.98
N ILE A 220 -5.80 -2.50 4.29
CA ILE A 220 -5.90 -1.27 5.07
C ILE A 220 -4.50 -0.90 5.55
N LEU A 221 -4.05 0.26 5.12
CA LEU A 221 -2.82 0.90 5.58
C LEU A 221 -3.18 2.15 6.36
N ASN A 222 -2.38 2.49 7.36
CA ASN A 222 -2.51 3.78 8.02
C ASN A 222 -1.74 4.86 7.25
N SER A 223 -1.86 6.12 7.67
CA SER A 223 -1.23 7.25 6.97
C SER A 223 0.30 7.15 6.94
N VAL A 224 0.94 6.57 7.95
CA VAL A 224 2.41 6.42 8.00
C VAL A 224 2.87 5.35 7.03
N GLU A 225 2.17 4.21 6.98
CA GLU A 225 2.43 3.13 6.04
C GLU A 225 2.21 3.60 4.59
N LEU A 226 1.13 4.35 4.34
CA LEU A 226 0.82 4.90 3.02
C LEU A 226 1.90 5.90 2.57
N ALA A 227 2.34 6.78 3.45
CA ALA A 227 3.43 7.71 3.17
C ALA A 227 4.77 6.98 2.93
N SER A 228 4.98 5.82 3.56
CA SER A 228 6.19 5.01 3.35
C SER A 228 6.24 4.38 1.96
N ILE A 229 5.09 3.95 1.42
CA ILE A 229 5.05 3.32 0.08
C ILE A 229 4.96 4.35 -1.05
N TYR A 230 4.50 5.57 -0.77
CA TYR A 230 4.38 6.62 -1.77
C TYR A 230 4.74 8.00 -1.21
N HIS A 231 5.80 8.56 -1.75
CA HIS A 231 6.21 9.95 -1.54
C HIS A 231 6.90 10.46 -2.80
N LEU A 232 6.95 11.77 -2.97
CA LEU A 232 7.66 12.36 -4.09
C LEU A 232 9.17 12.16 -3.92
N PRO A 233 9.88 11.70 -4.98
CA PRO A 233 11.30 11.42 -4.89
C PRO A 233 12.11 12.67 -4.55
N ASN A 234 13.11 12.51 -3.70
CA ASN A 234 14.01 13.60 -3.34
C ASN A 234 14.93 13.93 -4.53
N ARG A 235 15.18 15.23 -4.76
CA ARG A 235 15.99 15.75 -5.88
C ARG A 235 17.39 15.13 -6.00
N GLY A 236 17.96 14.66 -4.89
CA GLY A 236 19.31 14.10 -4.83
C GLY A 236 19.41 12.60 -5.03
N ALA A 237 18.29 11.87 -4.92
CA ALA A 237 18.35 10.44 -4.68
C ALA A 237 18.73 9.60 -5.90
N ILE A 238 18.37 9.98 -7.14
CA ILE A 238 18.61 9.12 -8.29
C ILE A 238 18.87 9.93 -9.58
N PRO A 239 20.06 9.78 -10.18
CA PRO A 239 20.34 10.29 -11.51
C PRO A 239 19.83 9.26 -12.56
N THR A 240 18.57 9.36 -12.98
CA THR A 240 18.11 8.64 -14.16
C THR A 240 17.77 9.61 -15.27
N SER A 241 18.14 9.27 -16.50
CA SER A 241 17.83 10.06 -17.70
C SER A 241 16.34 10.05 -18.07
N GLN A 242 15.55 9.15 -17.44
CA GLN A 242 14.13 8.96 -17.72
C GLN A 242 13.21 9.82 -16.84
N VAL A 243 13.73 10.41 -15.76
CA VAL A 243 12.98 11.34 -14.94
C VAL A 243 13.25 12.76 -15.38
N GLU A 244 12.26 13.39 -15.99
CA GLU A 244 12.34 14.80 -16.33
C GLU A 244 12.48 15.64 -15.06
N ARG A 245 13.55 16.41 -14.99
CA ARG A 245 13.82 17.30 -13.85
C ARG A 245 13.61 18.73 -14.27
N GLN A 246 12.84 19.45 -13.49
CA GLN A 246 12.78 20.89 -13.63
C GLN A 246 14.11 21.49 -13.14
N THR A 247 14.94 21.97 -14.07
CA THR A 247 16.11 22.79 -13.76
C THR A 247 15.63 24.20 -13.47
N VAL A 248 15.47 24.53 -12.19
CA VAL A 248 15.28 25.92 -11.78
C VAL A 248 16.64 26.59 -11.87
N LYS A 249 16.77 27.53 -12.81
CA LYS A 249 17.93 28.42 -12.86
C LYS A 249 17.89 29.26 -11.57
N GLN A 250 18.76 28.95 -10.60
CA GLN A 250 18.99 29.87 -9.49
C GLN A 250 19.63 31.13 -10.08
N VAL A 251 18.85 32.18 -10.16
CA VAL A 251 19.38 33.51 -10.45
C VAL A 251 19.87 34.02 -9.11
N ASP A 252 21.17 34.25 -9.01
CA ASP A 252 21.74 34.93 -7.86
C ASP A 252 21.00 36.25 -7.62
N GLY A 253 20.58 36.49 -6.39
CA GLY A 253 19.93 37.74 -6.04
C GLY A 253 20.82 38.94 -6.38
N PRO A 254 20.25 40.09 -6.69
CA PRO A 254 21.04 41.27 -7.06
C PRO A 254 22.05 41.60 -5.95
N VAL A 255 23.32 41.74 -6.36
CA VAL A 255 24.47 41.94 -5.47
C VAL A 255 24.39 43.28 -4.71
N LYS A 256 23.50 44.18 -5.10
CA LYS A 256 23.21 45.46 -4.39
C LYS A 256 21.70 45.64 -4.28
N ILE A 257 21.20 45.62 -3.08
CA ILE A 257 19.88 46.18 -2.77
C ILE A 257 20.08 47.70 -2.73
N PRO A 258 19.38 48.51 -3.56
CA PRO A 258 19.41 49.94 -3.43
C PRO A 258 18.98 50.32 -2.02
N LYS A 259 19.85 50.97 -1.29
CA LYS A 259 19.51 51.64 -0.01
C LYS A 259 19.09 53.05 -0.34
N ASP A 260 17.88 53.19 -0.85
CA ASP A 260 17.28 54.53 -0.93
C ASP A 260 16.09 54.55 0.00
N GLY A 261 16.22 55.53 0.88
CA GLY A 261 15.41 55.80 2.03
C GLY A 261 14.00 56.33 1.80
#